data_7ab0c007fe195d939cda2f62cb5de37b
#
_entry.id   7ab0c007fe195d939cda2f62cb5de37b
#
_cell.length_a   1.000
_cell.length_b   1.000
_cell.length_c   1.000
_cell.angle_alpha   90.00
_cell.angle_beta   90.00
_cell.angle_gamma   90.00
#
_symmetry.space_group_name_H-M   'P 1'
#
loop_
_entity.id
_entity.type
_entity.pdbx_description
1 polymer ?
#
loop_
_entity_poly.entity_id
_entity_poly.type
_entity_poly.pdbx_seq_one_letter_code
_entity_poly.pdbx_strand_id
1 'polypeptide(L)'
;RNPVHAENIQKKEIIYTQEQKRAIMRFCKDYENGIRKTYLLHGVTGSGKTEVYLALIEGMIKRGRQSIVLIPEIALTYQTVQRFTARFGDRVSVMNSTLSAGEKQDQCRRAERGELDVIIGPRSALFVPFPNLGMILMDEEHEMSYKSETSPKYHARETAQKLAELSDATLVL
;
A
#
# COMPACT_ATOMS: atom_id res chain seq x y z
N ARG A 1 0.64 24.17 -30.60
CA ARG A 1 -0.05 24.97 -29.58
C ARG A 1 -1.40 24.32 -29.29
N ASN A 2 -1.45 23.50 -28.27
CA ASN A 2 -2.70 23.14 -27.62
C ASN A 2 -2.52 23.34 -26.13
N PRO A 3 -3.29 24.18 -25.46
CA PRO A 3 -3.29 24.25 -24.03
C PRO A 3 -4.04 23.02 -23.51
N VAL A 4 -3.34 22.17 -22.81
CA VAL A 4 -3.95 21.12 -22.01
C VAL A 4 -4.71 21.84 -20.90
N HIS A 5 -6.03 21.78 -20.95
CA HIS A 5 -6.88 22.21 -19.85
C HIS A 5 -6.53 21.34 -18.63
N ALA A 6 -5.94 21.95 -17.63
CA ALA A 6 -5.90 21.38 -16.29
C ALA A 6 -7.36 21.31 -15.81
N GLU A 7 -7.96 20.15 -15.94
CA GLU A 7 -9.25 19.89 -15.30
C GLU A 7 -9.03 20.05 -13.79
N ASN A 8 -9.71 21.02 -13.23
CA ASN A 8 -9.87 21.22 -11.81
C ASN A 8 -10.52 19.96 -11.24
N ILE A 9 -9.70 19.02 -10.81
CA ILE A 9 -10.17 17.91 -9.98
C ILE A 9 -10.52 18.54 -8.64
N GLN A 10 -11.80 18.85 -8.47
CA GLN A 10 -12.34 19.21 -7.16
C GLN A 10 -11.95 18.08 -6.21
N LYS A 11 -11.08 18.38 -5.25
CA LYS A 11 -10.82 17.49 -4.13
C LYS A 11 -12.16 17.28 -3.42
N LYS A 12 -12.82 16.17 -3.72
CA LYS A 12 -13.99 15.72 -2.97
C LYS A 12 -13.54 15.59 -1.53
N GLU A 13 -14.12 16.38 -0.65
CA GLU A 13 -13.89 16.27 0.78
C GLU A 13 -14.35 14.86 1.22
N ILE A 14 -13.42 14.05 1.68
CA ILE A 14 -13.71 12.67 2.07
C ILE A 14 -14.30 12.70 3.48
N ILE A 15 -15.56 12.29 3.60
CA ILE A 15 -16.25 12.18 4.89
C ILE A 15 -16.08 10.74 5.38
N TYR A 16 -15.30 10.56 6.45
CA TYR A 16 -15.11 9.27 7.10
C TYR A 16 -16.26 8.97 8.07
N THR A 17 -16.68 7.70 8.12
CA THR A 17 -17.58 7.21 9.17
C THR A 17 -16.89 7.26 10.53
N GLN A 18 -17.66 7.15 11.63
CA GLN A 18 -17.09 7.13 12.98
C GLN A 18 -16.15 5.93 13.17
N GLU A 19 -16.49 4.78 12.59
CA GLU A 19 -15.67 3.57 12.67
C GLU A 19 -14.35 3.73 11.91
N GLN A 20 -14.40 4.31 10.71
CA GLN A 20 -13.21 4.63 9.93
C GLN A 20 -12.29 5.60 10.69
N LYS A 21 -12.86 6.66 11.26
CA LYS A 21 -12.11 7.63 12.08
C LYS A 21 -11.43 6.97 13.28
N ARG A 22 -12.13 6.10 13.99
CA ARG A 22 -11.57 5.37 15.13
C ARG A 22 -10.40 4.47 14.71
N ALA A 23 -10.53 3.75 13.61
CA ALA A 23 -9.47 2.89 13.10
C ALA A 23 -8.21 3.70 12.73
N ILE A 24 -8.38 4.79 12.00
CA ILE A 24 -7.29 5.67 11.59
C ILE A 24 -6.61 6.32 12.81
N MET A 25 -7.39 6.87 13.74
CA MET A 25 -6.86 7.52 14.94
C MET A 25 -6.12 6.53 15.85
N ARG A 26 -6.64 5.31 16.01
CA ARG A 26 -6.00 4.26 16.79
C ARG A 26 -4.65 3.89 16.21
N PHE A 27 -4.60 3.66 14.91
CA PHE A 27 -3.36 3.34 14.21
C PHE A 27 -2.32 4.47 14.37
N CYS A 28 -2.72 5.71 14.09
CA CYS A 28 -1.80 6.85 14.18
C CYS A 28 -1.26 7.04 15.59
N LYS A 29 -2.11 6.95 16.60
CA LYS A 29 -1.72 7.07 18.01
C LYS A 29 -0.73 5.97 18.41
N ASP A 30 -1.04 4.73 18.08
CA ASP A 30 -0.15 3.61 18.37
C ASP A 30 1.20 3.79 17.66
N TYR A 31 1.17 4.21 16.39
CA TYR A 31 2.40 4.44 15.61
C TYR A 31 3.29 5.53 16.24
N GLU A 32 2.72 6.65 16.66
CA GLU A 32 3.43 7.74 17.33
C GLU A 32 4.03 7.32 18.67
N ASN A 33 3.36 6.42 19.37
CA ASN A 33 3.84 5.85 20.63
C ASN A 33 4.86 4.71 20.44
N GLY A 34 5.33 4.45 19.22
CA GLY A 34 6.29 3.40 18.92
C GLY A 34 5.70 1.98 18.96
N ILE A 35 4.38 1.85 19.01
CA ILE A 35 3.71 0.55 19.04
C ILE A 35 3.62 0.01 17.62
N ARG A 36 4.28 -1.12 17.38
CA ARG A 36 4.30 -1.85 16.11
C ARG A 36 3.66 -3.21 16.31
N LYS A 37 2.40 -3.33 15.96
CA LYS A 37 1.63 -4.57 16.07
C LYS A 37 0.92 -4.84 14.74
N THR A 38 0.47 -6.07 14.56
CA THR A 38 -0.40 -6.41 13.44
C THR A 38 -1.83 -5.94 13.73
N TYR A 39 -2.40 -5.19 12.81
CA TYR A 39 -3.80 -4.76 12.86
C TYR A 39 -4.63 -5.61 11.91
N LEU A 40 -5.81 -5.98 12.35
CA LEU A 40 -6.82 -6.56 11.49
C LEU A 40 -7.91 -5.52 11.23
N LEU A 41 -8.02 -5.07 9.98
CA LEU A 41 -9.08 -4.18 9.55
C LEU A 41 -10.24 -5.03 9.01
N HIS A 42 -11.18 -5.33 9.89
CA HIS A 42 -12.32 -6.15 9.53
C HIS A 42 -13.40 -5.33 8.82
N GLY A 43 -13.88 -5.82 7.69
CA GLY A 43 -14.97 -5.22 6.94
C GLY A 43 -15.31 -6.03 5.69
N VAL A 44 -16.57 -5.96 5.26
CA VAL A 44 -17.01 -6.58 4.02
C VAL A 44 -16.65 -5.73 2.81
N THR A 45 -16.68 -6.32 1.61
CA THR A 45 -16.51 -5.61 0.34
C THR A 45 -17.47 -4.42 0.27
N GLY A 46 -16.96 -3.25 -0.11
CA GLY A 46 -17.76 -2.01 -0.15
C GLY A 46 -17.92 -1.28 1.19
N SER A 47 -17.30 -1.77 2.26
CA SER A 47 -17.34 -1.13 3.60
C SER A 47 -16.48 0.15 3.72
N GLY A 48 -15.83 0.58 2.65
CA GLY A 48 -14.94 1.73 2.67
C GLY A 48 -13.54 1.46 3.22
N LYS A 49 -13.09 0.20 3.26
CA LYS A 49 -11.72 -0.17 3.66
C LYS A 49 -10.65 0.58 2.86
N THR A 50 -10.85 0.75 1.56
CA THR A 50 -9.88 1.45 0.70
C THR A 50 -9.67 2.89 1.15
N GLU A 51 -10.69 3.60 1.60
CA GLU A 51 -10.53 4.95 2.12
C GLU A 51 -9.71 4.98 3.41
N VAL A 52 -9.86 3.98 4.25
CA VAL A 52 -8.99 3.80 5.44
C VAL A 52 -7.56 3.55 5.00
N TYR A 53 -7.33 2.69 4.03
CA TYR A 53 -5.99 2.42 3.48
C TYR A 53 -5.31 3.70 2.99
N LEU A 54 -6.02 4.49 2.20
CA LEU A 54 -5.52 5.76 1.68
C LEU A 54 -5.16 6.74 2.80
N ALA A 55 -5.98 6.82 3.84
CA ALA A 55 -5.71 7.66 5.00
C ALA A 55 -4.48 7.20 5.80
N LEU A 56 -4.32 5.90 6.00
CA LEU A 56 -3.15 5.33 6.68
C LEU A 56 -1.86 5.60 5.90
N ILE A 57 -1.89 5.43 4.58
CA ILE A 57 -0.76 5.72 3.68
C ILE A 57 -0.39 7.20 3.75
N GLU A 58 -1.38 8.09 3.69
CA GLU A 58 -1.15 9.54 3.83
C GLU A 58 -0.49 9.88 5.17
N GLY A 59 -0.90 9.21 6.25
CA GLY A 59 -0.28 9.32 7.56
C GLY A 59 1.19 8.87 7.54
N MET A 60 1.54 7.83 6.81
CA MET A 60 2.93 7.37 6.63
C MET A 60 3.75 8.38 5.84
N ILE A 61 3.23 8.89 4.73
CA ILE A 61 3.90 9.91 3.90
C ILE A 61 4.22 11.15 4.73
N LYS A 62 3.30 11.63 5.54
CA LYS A 62 3.52 12.78 6.44
C LYS A 62 4.65 12.55 7.45
N ARG A 63 4.95 11.31 7.77
CA ARG A 63 6.04 10.90 8.67
C ARG A 63 7.33 10.55 7.94
N GLY A 64 7.40 10.78 6.62
CA GLY A 64 8.54 10.41 5.80
C GLY A 64 8.72 8.91 5.63
N ARG A 65 7.65 8.12 5.85
CA ARG A 65 7.67 6.65 5.76
C ARG A 65 6.95 6.18 4.50
N GLN A 66 7.38 5.04 4.00
CA GLN A 66 6.89 4.42 2.78
C GLN A 66 5.98 3.24 3.08
N SER A 67 5.13 2.88 2.13
CA SER A 67 4.14 1.82 2.30
C SER A 67 4.16 0.82 1.14
N ILE A 68 4.01 -0.45 1.48
CA ILE A 68 3.74 -1.53 0.54
C ILE A 68 2.27 -1.90 0.69
N VAL A 69 1.54 -1.95 -0.42
CA VAL A 69 0.14 -2.36 -0.47
C VAL A 69 0.04 -3.65 -1.28
N LEU A 70 -0.27 -4.73 -0.62
CA LEU A 70 -0.49 -6.03 -1.27
C LEU A 70 -1.95 -6.17 -1.65
N ILE A 71 -2.18 -6.35 -2.94
CA ILE A 71 -3.50 -6.58 -3.52
C ILE A 71 -3.38 -7.81 -4.42
N PRO A 72 -4.27 -8.81 -4.31
CA PRO A 72 -4.27 -9.94 -5.23
C PRO A 72 -4.36 -9.46 -6.67
N GLU A 73 -3.62 -10.09 -7.57
CA GLU A 73 -3.54 -9.64 -8.97
C GLU A 73 -4.92 -9.55 -9.63
N ILE A 74 -5.82 -10.46 -9.29
CA ILE A 74 -7.21 -10.45 -9.77
C ILE A 74 -8.00 -9.21 -9.31
N ALA A 75 -7.65 -8.61 -8.18
CA ALA A 75 -8.25 -7.40 -7.62
C ALA A 75 -7.51 -6.12 -8.01
N LEU A 76 -6.35 -6.25 -8.65
CA LEU A 76 -5.52 -5.13 -9.09
C LEU A 76 -6.04 -4.55 -10.41
N THR A 77 -7.26 -4.02 -10.37
CA THR A 77 -7.92 -3.43 -11.52
C THR A 77 -7.43 -2.01 -11.79
N TYR A 78 -7.69 -1.52 -13.01
CA TYR A 78 -7.43 -0.13 -13.36
C TYR A 78 -8.10 0.86 -12.38
N GLN A 79 -9.34 0.60 -12.00
CA GLN A 79 -10.08 1.44 -11.04
C GLN A 79 -9.41 1.46 -9.67
N THR A 80 -8.94 0.31 -9.20
CA THR A 80 -8.20 0.22 -7.92
C THR A 80 -6.94 1.07 -7.98
N VAL A 81 -6.12 0.91 -9.01
CA VAL A 81 -4.89 1.68 -9.21
C VAL A 81 -5.17 3.18 -9.31
N GLN A 82 -6.22 3.56 -10.05
CA GLN A 82 -6.60 4.96 -10.19
C GLN A 82 -6.94 5.64 -8.86
N ARG A 83 -7.54 4.95 -7.92
CA ARG A 83 -7.84 5.52 -6.59
C ARG A 83 -6.57 5.93 -5.86
N PHE A 84 -5.51 5.14 -5.95
CA PHE A 84 -4.22 5.46 -5.35
C PHE A 84 -3.49 6.57 -6.11
N THR A 85 -3.44 6.49 -7.43
CA THR A 85 -2.79 7.50 -8.28
C THR A 85 -3.47 8.86 -8.18
N ALA A 86 -4.79 8.92 -8.09
CA ALA A 86 -5.52 10.15 -7.90
C ALA A 86 -5.18 10.82 -6.56
N ARG A 87 -4.84 10.04 -5.52
CA ARG A 87 -4.52 10.53 -4.20
C ARG A 87 -3.04 10.93 -4.06
N PHE A 88 -2.13 10.14 -4.63
CA PHE A 88 -0.68 10.24 -4.37
C PHE A 88 0.14 10.59 -5.62
N GLY A 89 -0.48 10.69 -6.79
CA GLY A 89 0.18 11.07 -8.04
C GLY A 89 1.23 10.07 -8.50
N ASP A 90 2.34 10.58 -9.00
CA ASP A 90 3.47 9.81 -9.54
C ASP A 90 4.41 9.22 -8.47
N ARG A 91 4.13 9.46 -7.21
CA ARG A 91 4.81 8.82 -6.08
C ARG A 91 4.27 7.43 -5.75
N VAL A 92 3.26 6.97 -6.49
CA VAL A 92 2.73 5.59 -6.47
C VAL A 92 3.21 4.84 -7.69
N SER A 93 3.60 3.60 -7.51
CA SER A 93 3.87 2.68 -8.60
C SER A 93 3.19 1.33 -8.40
N VAL A 94 3.05 0.60 -9.47
CA VAL A 94 2.40 -0.71 -9.50
C VAL A 94 3.40 -1.77 -9.93
N MET A 95 3.47 -2.83 -9.13
CA MET A 95 4.19 -4.05 -9.49
C MET A 95 3.16 -5.09 -9.92
N ASN A 96 3.28 -5.64 -11.11
CA ASN A 96 2.40 -6.70 -11.60
C ASN A 96 3.17 -7.69 -12.49
N SER A 97 2.50 -8.76 -12.90
CA SER A 97 3.09 -9.82 -13.71
C SER A 97 3.42 -9.37 -15.14
N THR A 98 2.75 -8.34 -15.66
CA THR A 98 2.92 -7.85 -17.03
C THR A 98 4.16 -6.99 -17.22
N LEU A 99 4.75 -6.49 -16.13
CA LEU A 99 6.00 -5.73 -16.21
C LEU A 99 7.17 -6.62 -16.61
N SER A 100 7.97 -6.12 -17.53
CA SER A 100 9.25 -6.72 -17.89
C SER A 100 10.24 -6.68 -16.71
N ALA A 101 11.29 -7.46 -16.77
CA ALA A 101 12.34 -7.45 -15.76
C ALA A 101 13.00 -6.07 -15.62
N GLY A 102 13.19 -5.35 -16.73
CA GLY A 102 13.73 -3.99 -16.73
C GLY A 102 12.82 -3.00 -16.02
N GLU A 103 11.51 -3.04 -16.29
CA GLU A 103 10.52 -2.17 -15.63
C GLU A 103 10.44 -2.45 -14.14
N LYS A 104 10.46 -3.72 -13.74
CA LYS A 104 10.50 -4.09 -12.31
C LYS A 104 11.75 -3.54 -11.62
N GLN A 105 12.90 -3.64 -12.28
CA GLN A 105 14.16 -3.10 -11.77
C GLN A 105 14.10 -1.57 -11.63
N ASP A 106 13.49 -0.88 -12.58
CA ASP A 106 13.32 0.57 -12.53
C ASP A 106 12.46 0.99 -11.33
N GLN A 107 11.38 0.25 -11.04
CA GLN A 107 10.56 0.53 -9.87
C GLN A 107 11.35 0.33 -8.56
N CYS A 108 12.17 -0.72 -8.49
CA CYS A 108 13.05 -0.94 -7.33
C CYS A 108 14.05 0.22 -7.15
N ARG A 109 14.68 0.68 -8.21
CA ARG A 109 15.60 1.83 -8.17
C ARG A 109 14.92 3.13 -7.73
N ARG A 110 13.71 3.37 -8.22
CA ARG A 110 12.91 4.53 -7.81
C ARG A 110 12.55 4.47 -6.33
N ALA A 111 12.20 3.29 -5.83
CA ALA A 111 11.94 3.08 -4.42
C ALA A 111 13.19 3.35 -3.56
N GLU A 112 14.34 2.78 -3.93
CA GLU A 112 15.62 3.00 -3.24
C GLU A 112 16.04 4.47 -3.17
N ARG A 113 15.74 5.22 -4.23
CA ARG A 113 16.07 6.66 -4.31
C ARG A 113 15.07 7.57 -3.58
N GLY A 114 14.03 7.00 -2.98
CA GLY A 114 12.98 7.78 -2.32
C GLY A 114 12.04 8.53 -3.28
N GLU A 115 12.01 8.13 -4.54
CA GLU A 115 11.11 8.69 -5.55
C GLU A 115 9.68 8.16 -5.44
N LEU A 116 9.49 7.06 -4.72
CA LEU A 116 8.19 6.44 -4.46
C LEU A 116 7.87 6.45 -2.97
N ASP A 117 6.62 6.74 -2.66
CA ASP A 117 6.06 6.61 -1.31
C ASP A 117 5.24 5.33 -1.14
N VAL A 118 4.69 4.82 -2.23
CA VAL A 118 3.81 3.65 -2.23
C VAL A 118 4.11 2.73 -3.40
N ILE A 119 4.16 1.44 -3.14
CA ILE A 119 4.13 0.40 -4.15
C ILE A 119 2.88 -0.47 -3.94
N ILE A 120 2.16 -0.74 -5.02
CA ILE A 120 0.99 -1.60 -5.02
C ILE A 120 1.28 -2.81 -5.88
N GLY A 121 0.93 -3.99 -5.42
CA GLY A 121 1.10 -5.18 -6.23
C GLY A 121 0.74 -6.46 -5.51
N PRO A 122 0.89 -7.59 -6.20
CA PRO A 122 0.74 -8.90 -5.60
C PRO A 122 1.91 -9.20 -4.63
N ARG A 123 2.01 -10.42 -4.14
CA ARG A 123 3.05 -10.82 -3.18
C ARG A 123 4.48 -10.40 -3.54
N SER A 124 4.80 -10.28 -4.84
CA SER A 124 6.12 -9.84 -5.30
C SER A 124 6.48 -8.40 -4.93
N ALA A 125 5.51 -7.57 -4.63
CA ALA A 125 5.73 -6.20 -4.16
C ALA A 125 6.45 -6.13 -2.80
N LEU A 126 6.41 -7.21 -2.01
CA LEU A 126 7.14 -7.31 -0.74
C LEU A 126 8.66 -7.17 -0.90
N PHE A 127 9.20 -7.45 -2.07
CA PHE A 127 10.64 -7.42 -2.32
C PHE A 127 11.14 -6.08 -2.88
N VAL A 128 10.29 -5.07 -2.97
CA VAL A 128 10.69 -3.72 -3.34
C VAL A 128 11.48 -3.08 -2.20
N PRO A 129 12.72 -2.63 -2.45
CA PRO A 129 13.63 -2.20 -1.39
C PRO A 129 13.37 -0.75 -0.96
N PHE A 130 12.40 -0.53 -0.10
CA PHE A 130 12.16 0.77 0.50
C PHE A 130 13.11 1.05 1.67
N PRO A 131 13.84 2.17 1.67
CA PRO A 131 14.76 2.51 2.76
C PRO A 131 14.05 2.93 4.06
N ASN A 132 12.83 3.44 3.98
CA ASN A 132 12.06 3.94 5.13
C ASN A 132 10.66 3.30 5.19
N LEU A 133 10.58 1.99 5.00
CA LEU A 133 9.31 1.27 5.08
C LEU A 133 8.67 1.43 6.46
N GLY A 134 7.45 1.95 6.51
CA GLY A 134 6.70 2.20 7.74
C GLY A 134 5.42 1.37 7.87
N MET A 135 4.87 0.88 6.77
CA MET A 135 3.64 0.10 6.76
C MET A 135 3.63 -0.92 5.63
N ILE A 136 3.12 -2.09 5.93
CA ILE A 136 2.71 -3.08 4.94
C ILE A 136 1.23 -3.32 5.13
N LEU A 137 0.47 -3.13 4.07
CA LEU A 137 -0.96 -3.33 4.04
C LEU A 137 -1.26 -4.51 3.12
N MET A 138 -2.05 -5.45 3.59
CA MET A 138 -2.39 -6.66 2.86
C MET A 138 -3.90 -6.78 2.73
N ASP A 139 -4.42 -6.46 1.55
CA ASP A 139 -5.84 -6.58 1.25
C ASP A 139 -6.20 -8.03 0.93
N GLU A 140 -7.41 -8.47 1.30
CA GLU A 140 -7.88 -9.84 1.08
C GLU A 140 -6.88 -10.90 1.58
N GLU A 141 -6.46 -10.80 2.83
CA GLU A 141 -5.35 -11.59 3.42
C GLU A 141 -5.54 -13.12 3.32
N HIS A 142 -6.79 -13.56 3.16
CA HIS A 142 -7.18 -14.97 2.99
C HIS A 142 -6.99 -15.50 1.56
N GLU A 143 -6.64 -14.63 0.59
CA GLU A 143 -6.53 -15.01 -0.81
C GLU A 143 -5.40 -16.02 -1.05
N MET A 144 -5.71 -17.12 -1.72
CA MET A 144 -4.78 -18.22 -1.98
C MET A 144 -3.56 -17.81 -2.81
N SER A 145 -3.69 -16.77 -3.65
CA SER A 145 -2.59 -16.25 -4.48
C SER A 145 -1.41 -15.67 -3.69
N TYR A 146 -1.59 -15.43 -2.40
CA TYR A 146 -0.52 -15.02 -1.51
C TYR A 146 0.44 -16.15 -1.12
N LYS A 147 0.07 -17.40 -1.39
CA LYS A 147 0.94 -18.56 -1.20
C LYS A 147 1.71 -18.85 -2.48
N SER A 148 3.03 -18.91 -2.40
CA SER A 148 3.87 -19.32 -3.52
C SER A 148 3.97 -20.84 -3.59
N GLU A 149 3.53 -21.43 -4.69
CA GLU A 149 3.65 -22.85 -4.98
C GLU A 149 4.99 -23.20 -5.66
N THR A 150 5.65 -22.21 -6.24
CA THR A 150 6.96 -22.37 -6.90
C THR A 150 8.09 -22.02 -5.94
N SER A 151 9.27 -22.59 -6.19
CA SER A 151 10.46 -22.29 -5.38
C SER A 151 11.00 -20.88 -5.66
N PRO A 152 11.38 -20.10 -4.62
CA PRO A 152 11.23 -20.42 -3.21
C PRO A 152 9.77 -20.35 -2.74
N LYS A 153 9.33 -21.39 -2.02
CA LYS A 153 7.98 -21.42 -1.45
C LYS A 153 7.89 -20.46 -0.25
N TYR A 154 6.93 -19.58 -0.26
CA TYR A 154 6.67 -18.68 0.87
C TYR A 154 5.20 -18.25 0.90
N HIS A 155 4.75 -17.79 2.06
CA HIS A 155 3.46 -17.15 2.22
C HIS A 155 3.65 -15.64 2.44
N ALA A 156 2.93 -14.83 1.67
CA ALA A 156 3.08 -13.37 1.73
C ALA A 156 2.85 -12.80 3.14
N ARG A 157 1.90 -13.35 3.90
CA ARG A 157 1.62 -12.91 5.27
C ARG A 157 2.80 -13.09 6.21
N GLU A 158 3.42 -14.27 6.22
CA GLU A 158 4.58 -14.57 7.07
C GLU A 158 5.78 -13.72 6.68
N THR A 159 6.00 -13.56 5.36
CA THR A 159 7.06 -12.71 4.83
C THR A 159 6.81 -11.24 5.19
N ALA A 160 5.57 -10.75 5.08
CA ALA A 160 5.19 -9.40 5.46
C ALA A 160 5.40 -9.15 6.97
N GLN A 161 5.05 -10.10 7.82
CA GLN A 161 5.30 -10.02 9.26
C GLN A 161 6.80 -9.87 9.55
N LYS A 162 7.63 -10.70 8.93
CA LYS A 162 9.08 -10.65 9.12
C LYS A 162 9.69 -9.36 8.61
N LEU A 163 9.26 -8.90 7.44
CA LEU A 163 9.72 -7.63 6.88
C LEU A 163 9.30 -6.45 7.77
N ALA A 164 8.08 -6.44 8.29
CA ALA A 164 7.60 -5.41 9.20
C ALA A 164 8.44 -5.34 10.49
N GLU A 165 8.78 -6.49 11.08
CA GLU A 165 9.66 -6.55 12.25
C GLU A 165 11.04 -5.96 11.95
N LEU A 166 11.66 -6.36 10.83
CA LEU A 166 13.00 -5.92 10.43
C LEU A 166 13.07 -4.44 10.06
N SER A 167 11.96 -3.85 9.62
CA SER A 167 11.89 -2.47 9.11
C SER A 167 11.29 -1.48 10.11
N ASP A 168 10.95 -1.92 11.32
CA ASP A 168 10.15 -1.13 12.27
C ASP A 168 8.86 -0.60 11.63
N ALA A 169 8.19 -1.46 10.88
CA ALA A 169 6.96 -1.16 10.17
C ALA A 169 5.75 -1.84 10.83
N THR A 170 4.58 -1.33 10.54
CA THR A 170 3.31 -1.90 10.99
C THR A 170 2.67 -2.72 9.89
N LEU A 171 2.15 -3.89 10.22
CA LEU A 171 1.37 -4.75 9.32
C LEU A 171 -0.13 -4.52 9.54
N VAL A 172 -0.87 -4.30 8.45
CA VAL A 172 -2.33 -4.16 8.44
C VAL A 172 -2.89 -5.25 7.52
N LEU A 173 -3.82 -6.06 8.01
CA LEU A 173 -4.49 -7.16 7.31
C LEU A 173 -5.96 -6.86 7.09
#